data_6dcf1b3c31a73170cbacdc6599d9d811
#
_entry.id   6dcf1b3c31a73170cbacdc6599d9d811
#
_cell.length_a   1.000
_cell.length_b   1.000
_cell.length_c   1.000
_cell.angle_alpha   90.00
_cell.angle_beta   90.00
_cell.angle_gamma   90.00
#
_symmetry.space_group_name_H-M   'P 1'
#
loop_
_entity.id
_entity.type
_entity.pdbx_description
1 polymer ?
#
loop_
_entity_poly.entity_id
_entity_poly.type
_entity_poly.pdbx_seq_one_letter_code
_entity_poly.pdbx_strand_id
1 'polypeptide(L)'
;MMTLTSSCRSAFTESSATEASQQEDIIKLVSKNDIQGVRNALENNIDVNSKDANKRSLLLIATNNRHIEMAKLLVKYGASVNLQADNMDSPFLYAGASGQTELVKLFLDHGARFDLFNRYNGTALIPACERGHVETVKLLANTKNFPLDHVNRLGWTALMEAIILGDGSEKYQEIVRILKDAGAKLDIPDFNGTSPLQHAQQRGFTEIIVLLTT
;
A
#
# COMPACT_ATOMS: atom_id res chain seq x y z
N MET A 1 52.88 -30.16 0.27
CA MET A 1 51.94 -29.12 -0.21
C MET A 1 50.55 -29.59 0.14
N MET A 2 49.99 -29.07 1.26
CA MET A 2 48.70 -29.57 1.80
C MET A 2 47.53 -28.86 1.14
N THR A 3 46.59 -29.64 0.66
CA THR A 3 45.30 -29.20 0.04
C THR A 3 44.29 -28.86 1.14
N LEU A 4 44.15 -27.58 1.45
CA LEU A 4 43.14 -27.04 2.36
C LEU A 4 42.15 -26.16 1.56
N THR A 5 41.29 -26.74 0.72
CA THR A 5 40.30 -25.95 -0.05
C THR A 5 38.92 -26.60 -0.22
N SER A 6 38.67 -27.80 0.32
CA SER A 6 37.39 -28.50 0.10
C SER A 6 36.35 -28.27 1.23
N SER A 7 36.79 -28.01 2.47
CA SER A 7 35.90 -27.95 3.64
C SER A 7 35.12 -26.63 3.77
N CYS A 8 35.66 -25.50 3.29
CA CYS A 8 34.96 -24.20 3.40
C CYS A 8 33.81 -24.03 2.38
N ARG A 9 33.88 -24.70 1.22
CA ARG A 9 32.86 -24.59 0.18
C ARG A 9 31.59 -25.38 0.51
N SER A 10 31.69 -26.53 1.18
CA SER A 10 30.53 -27.34 1.57
C SER A 10 29.73 -26.69 2.72
N ALA A 11 30.40 -26.09 3.69
CA ALA A 11 29.70 -25.42 4.80
C ALA A 11 28.91 -24.17 4.34
N PHE A 12 29.42 -23.42 3.35
CA PHE A 12 28.73 -22.25 2.79
C PHE A 12 27.49 -22.65 1.95
N THR A 13 27.51 -23.77 1.25
CA THR A 13 26.38 -24.26 0.46
C THR A 13 25.29 -24.89 1.31
N GLU A 14 25.63 -25.56 2.42
CA GLU A 14 24.65 -26.13 3.36
C GLU A 14 23.94 -25.05 4.17
N SER A 15 24.66 -23.98 4.60
CA SER A 15 24.04 -22.85 5.30
C SER A 15 23.03 -22.11 4.41
N SER A 16 23.37 -21.82 3.16
CA SER A 16 22.49 -21.12 2.23
C SER A 16 21.23 -21.92 1.84
N ALA A 17 21.36 -23.25 1.72
CA ALA A 17 20.22 -24.12 1.44
C ALA A 17 19.25 -24.21 2.65
N THR A 18 19.79 -24.19 3.86
CA THR A 18 18.99 -24.19 5.09
C THR A 18 18.24 -22.87 5.27
N GLU A 19 18.89 -21.73 5.02
CA GLU A 19 18.28 -20.40 5.08
C GLU A 19 17.15 -20.25 4.04
N ALA A 20 17.36 -20.70 2.80
CA ALA A 20 16.34 -20.69 1.76
C ALA A 20 15.12 -21.54 2.12
N SER A 21 15.32 -22.73 2.70
CA SER A 21 14.24 -23.59 3.18
C SER A 21 13.44 -22.94 4.31
N GLN A 22 14.12 -22.33 5.29
CA GLN A 22 13.46 -21.62 6.40
C GLN A 22 12.66 -20.40 5.91
N GLN A 23 13.17 -19.68 4.91
CA GLN A 23 12.47 -18.56 4.29
C GLN A 23 11.21 -19.01 3.55
N GLU A 24 11.25 -20.11 2.81
CA GLU A 24 10.05 -20.68 2.18
C GLU A 24 9.00 -21.12 3.21
N ASP A 25 9.44 -21.67 4.34
CA ASP A 25 8.54 -22.17 5.37
C ASP A 25 7.82 -21.01 6.10
N ILE A 26 8.48 -19.91 6.44
CA ILE A 26 7.80 -18.76 7.07
C ILE A 26 6.80 -18.11 6.11
N ILE A 27 7.11 -18.04 4.81
CA ILE A 27 6.17 -17.53 3.78
C ILE A 27 4.89 -18.38 3.75
N LYS A 28 5.01 -19.71 3.82
CA LYS A 28 3.87 -20.63 3.88
C LYS A 28 3.05 -20.44 5.17
N LEU A 29 3.72 -20.25 6.31
CA LEU A 29 3.05 -19.99 7.60
C LEU A 29 2.26 -18.69 7.56
N VAL A 30 2.83 -17.60 7.05
CA VAL A 30 2.14 -16.31 6.87
C VAL A 30 0.95 -16.44 5.92
N SER A 31 1.13 -17.14 4.80
CA SER A 31 0.05 -17.35 3.81
C SER A 31 -1.12 -18.16 4.39
N LYS A 32 -0.84 -19.09 5.29
CA LYS A 32 -1.85 -19.90 5.99
C LYS A 32 -2.43 -19.25 7.24
N ASN A 33 -1.96 -18.04 7.59
CA ASN A 33 -2.31 -17.32 8.82
C ASN A 33 -1.98 -18.09 10.12
N ASP A 34 -0.89 -18.85 10.10
CA ASP A 34 -0.41 -19.58 11.28
C ASP A 34 0.37 -18.63 12.21
N ILE A 35 -0.36 -17.94 13.07
CA ILE A 35 0.17 -16.95 14.02
C ILE A 35 1.25 -17.54 14.92
N GLN A 36 1.02 -18.76 15.45
CA GLN A 36 1.96 -19.37 16.40
C GLN A 36 3.22 -19.87 15.68
N GLY A 37 3.06 -20.48 14.51
CA GLY A 37 4.20 -20.90 13.68
C GLY A 37 5.09 -19.73 13.30
N VAL A 38 4.50 -18.59 12.87
CA VAL A 38 5.25 -17.36 12.54
C VAL A 38 5.92 -16.79 13.77
N ARG A 39 5.25 -16.72 14.92
CA ARG A 39 5.86 -16.26 16.18
C ARG A 39 7.11 -17.07 16.52
N ASN A 40 6.99 -18.40 16.53
CA ASN A 40 8.10 -19.29 16.81
C ASN A 40 9.27 -19.09 15.83
N ALA A 41 8.99 -18.91 14.53
CA ALA A 41 10.01 -18.66 13.53
C ALA A 41 10.76 -17.36 13.79
N LEU A 42 10.04 -16.28 14.12
CA LEU A 42 10.62 -14.96 14.42
C LEU A 42 11.44 -14.97 15.73
N GLU A 43 10.99 -15.72 16.75
CA GLU A 43 11.74 -15.92 18.00
C GLU A 43 13.03 -16.74 17.78
N ASN A 44 13.09 -17.55 16.72
CA ASN A 44 14.29 -18.24 16.25
C ASN A 44 15.11 -17.41 15.23
N ASN A 45 14.97 -16.08 15.23
CA ASN A 45 15.74 -15.12 14.44
C ASN A 45 15.56 -15.24 12.92
N ILE A 46 14.45 -15.77 12.43
CA ILE A 46 14.12 -15.64 11.00
C ILE A 46 13.85 -14.16 10.68
N ASP A 47 14.40 -13.67 9.57
CA ASP A 47 14.22 -12.27 9.17
C ASP A 47 12.73 -11.96 8.90
N VAL A 48 12.16 -11.05 9.69
CA VAL A 48 10.79 -10.57 9.56
C VAL A 48 10.51 -9.88 8.22
N ASN A 49 11.56 -9.42 7.53
CA ASN A 49 11.51 -8.79 6.21
C ASN A 49 11.80 -9.78 5.06
N SER A 50 11.79 -11.08 5.33
CA SER A 50 11.88 -12.13 4.31
C SER A 50 10.87 -11.89 3.18
N LYS A 51 11.26 -12.25 1.96
CA LYS A 51 10.50 -12.00 0.73
C LYS A 51 10.30 -13.28 -0.06
N ASP A 52 9.17 -13.39 -0.73
CA ASP A 52 8.94 -14.46 -1.71
C ASP A 52 9.63 -14.19 -3.06
N ALA A 53 9.43 -15.10 -4.02
CA ALA A 53 10.01 -15.00 -5.36
C ALA A 53 9.60 -13.74 -6.15
N ASN A 54 8.46 -13.10 -5.79
CA ASN A 54 7.98 -11.84 -6.36
C ASN A 54 8.41 -10.62 -5.53
N LYS A 55 9.36 -10.80 -4.63
CA LYS A 55 9.84 -9.83 -3.64
C LYS A 55 8.76 -9.29 -2.69
N ARG A 56 7.61 -9.97 -2.56
CA ARG A 56 6.61 -9.59 -1.56
C ARG A 56 7.13 -9.92 -0.17
N SER A 57 7.18 -8.93 0.72
CA SER A 57 7.53 -9.13 2.13
C SER A 57 6.44 -9.94 2.85
N LEU A 58 6.78 -10.57 3.98
CA LEU A 58 5.81 -11.28 4.83
C LEU A 58 4.63 -10.36 5.18
N LEU A 59 4.90 -9.08 5.49
CA LEU A 59 3.86 -8.11 5.81
C LEU A 59 2.96 -7.80 4.60
N LEU A 60 3.53 -7.70 3.38
CA LEU A 60 2.71 -7.51 2.18
C LEU A 60 1.84 -8.74 1.89
N ILE A 61 2.36 -9.96 2.10
CA ILE A 61 1.59 -11.20 1.95
C ILE A 61 0.42 -11.23 2.95
N ALA A 62 0.67 -10.90 4.22
CA ALA A 62 -0.38 -10.80 5.24
C ALA A 62 -1.43 -9.74 4.87
N THR A 63 -1.00 -8.57 4.36
CA THR A 63 -1.88 -7.49 3.92
C THR A 63 -2.72 -7.89 2.71
N ASN A 64 -2.13 -8.55 1.71
CA ASN A 64 -2.85 -9.06 0.53
C ASN A 64 -3.98 -10.04 0.91
N ASN A 65 -3.72 -10.87 1.92
CA ASN A 65 -4.67 -11.88 2.39
C ASN A 65 -5.64 -11.35 3.46
N ARG A 66 -5.57 -10.06 3.83
CA ARG A 66 -6.37 -9.44 4.91
C ARG A 66 -6.19 -10.12 6.27
N HIS A 67 -5.02 -10.68 6.55
CA HIS A 67 -4.65 -11.32 7.80
C HIS A 67 -4.22 -10.25 8.83
N ILE A 68 -5.19 -9.55 9.41
CA ILE A 68 -4.95 -8.35 10.25
C ILE A 68 -4.07 -8.68 11.46
N GLU A 69 -4.37 -9.74 12.20
CA GLU A 69 -3.58 -10.12 13.40
C GLU A 69 -2.16 -10.58 13.03
N MET A 70 -1.99 -11.22 11.88
CA MET A 70 -0.68 -11.54 11.33
C MET A 70 0.11 -10.27 11.00
N ALA A 71 -0.51 -9.29 10.34
CA ALA A 71 0.11 -8.02 10.04
C ALA A 71 0.54 -7.28 11.32
N LYS A 72 -0.30 -7.24 12.35
CA LYS A 72 0.03 -6.67 13.67
C LYS A 72 1.22 -7.39 14.31
N LEU A 73 1.24 -8.73 14.25
CA LEU A 73 2.36 -9.52 14.75
C LEU A 73 3.66 -9.15 14.04
N LEU A 74 3.66 -9.15 12.70
CA LEU A 74 4.85 -8.85 11.90
C LEU A 74 5.36 -7.42 12.18
N VAL A 75 4.47 -6.43 12.25
CA VAL A 75 4.82 -5.04 12.62
C VAL A 75 5.44 -4.97 14.02
N LYS A 76 4.88 -5.69 14.99
CA LYS A 76 5.45 -5.80 16.35
C LYS A 76 6.89 -6.31 16.36
N TYR A 77 7.23 -7.22 15.42
CA TYR A 77 8.59 -7.75 15.25
C TYR A 77 9.47 -6.89 14.32
N GLY A 78 9.00 -5.68 13.94
CA GLY A 78 9.79 -4.73 13.16
C GLY A 78 9.69 -4.90 11.64
N ALA A 79 8.64 -5.55 11.14
CA ALA A 79 8.41 -5.63 9.70
C ALA A 79 8.27 -4.22 9.08
N SER A 80 8.98 -3.98 7.99
CA SER A 80 8.90 -2.71 7.27
C SER A 80 7.59 -2.59 6.49
N VAL A 81 6.84 -1.52 6.75
CA VAL A 81 5.59 -1.17 6.05
C VAL A 81 5.82 -0.61 4.64
N ASN A 82 7.10 -0.38 4.28
CA ASN A 82 7.54 0.34 3.09
C ASN A 82 8.23 -0.54 2.03
N LEU A 83 8.48 -1.81 2.30
CA LEU A 83 9.16 -2.70 1.34
C LEU A 83 8.28 -2.94 0.12
N GLN A 84 8.78 -2.54 -1.04
CA GLN A 84 8.09 -2.76 -2.31
C GLN A 84 8.44 -4.13 -2.91
N ALA A 85 7.43 -4.77 -3.48
CA ALA A 85 7.53 -5.96 -4.33
C ALA A 85 7.87 -5.58 -5.79
N ASP A 86 8.02 -6.56 -6.66
CA ASP A 86 8.32 -6.33 -8.09
C ASP A 86 7.23 -5.53 -8.81
N ASN A 87 5.98 -5.60 -8.36
CA ASN A 87 4.87 -4.80 -8.86
C ASN A 87 4.78 -3.38 -8.25
N MET A 88 5.80 -2.98 -7.46
CA MET A 88 5.89 -1.72 -6.75
C MET A 88 4.84 -1.52 -5.64
N ASP A 89 4.06 -2.52 -5.27
CA ASP A 89 3.20 -2.44 -4.08
C ASP A 89 4.05 -2.62 -2.81
N SER A 90 3.79 -1.79 -1.81
CA SER A 90 4.23 -2.00 -0.43
C SER A 90 3.02 -2.37 0.45
N PRO A 91 3.22 -2.87 1.68
CA PRO A 91 2.11 -3.07 2.63
C PRO A 91 1.21 -1.85 2.76
N PHE A 92 1.80 -0.65 2.92
CA PHE A 92 1.05 0.60 3.05
C PHE A 92 0.27 0.96 1.78
N LEU A 93 0.93 0.93 0.61
CA LEU A 93 0.27 1.24 -0.67
C LEU A 93 -0.90 0.29 -0.94
N TYR A 94 -0.70 -1.01 -0.72
CA TYR A 94 -1.74 -2.01 -0.94
C TYR A 94 -2.90 -1.89 0.06
N ALA A 95 -2.60 -1.62 1.34
CA ALA A 95 -3.65 -1.42 2.36
C ALA A 95 -4.55 -0.23 2.00
N GLY A 96 -3.97 0.90 1.54
CA GLY A 96 -4.73 2.05 1.03
C GLY A 96 -5.58 1.69 -0.18
N ALA A 97 -4.97 1.09 -1.20
CA ALA A 97 -5.65 0.68 -2.43
C ALA A 97 -6.77 -0.34 -2.22
N SER A 98 -6.72 -1.15 -1.17
CA SER A 98 -7.72 -2.19 -0.86
C SER A 98 -8.68 -1.83 0.28
N GLY A 99 -8.63 -0.59 0.77
CA GLY A 99 -9.56 -0.08 1.78
C GLY A 99 -9.38 -0.72 3.16
N GLN A 100 -8.18 -1.17 3.50
CA GLN A 100 -7.89 -1.79 4.80
C GLN A 100 -7.53 -0.71 5.83
N THR A 101 -8.51 0.10 6.23
CA THR A 101 -8.32 1.31 7.05
C THR A 101 -7.58 1.02 8.36
N GLU A 102 -7.86 -0.11 9.01
CA GLU A 102 -7.17 -0.52 10.23
C GLU A 102 -5.66 -0.74 10.00
N LEU A 103 -5.29 -1.41 8.90
CA LEU A 103 -3.88 -1.59 8.54
C LEU A 103 -3.24 -0.30 8.06
N VAL A 104 -3.96 0.56 7.34
CA VAL A 104 -3.47 1.90 6.98
C VAL A 104 -3.07 2.68 8.22
N LYS A 105 -3.95 2.72 9.25
CA LYS A 105 -3.64 3.36 10.52
C LYS A 105 -2.41 2.77 11.19
N LEU A 106 -2.36 1.43 11.30
CA LEU A 106 -1.20 0.73 11.86
C LEU A 106 0.11 1.11 11.14
N PHE A 107 0.09 1.17 9.81
CA PHE A 107 1.29 1.47 9.02
C PHE A 107 1.70 2.94 9.11
N LEU A 108 0.74 3.87 9.22
CA LEU A 108 1.02 5.28 9.51
C LEU A 108 1.75 5.44 10.84
N ASP A 109 1.28 4.74 11.89
CA ASP A 109 1.89 4.76 13.22
C ASP A 109 3.30 4.13 13.24
N HIS A 110 3.67 3.36 12.19
CA HIS A 110 4.96 2.68 12.04
C HIS A 110 5.81 3.20 10.86
N GLY A 111 5.66 4.48 10.54
CA GLY A 111 6.55 5.18 9.63
C GLY A 111 6.29 4.91 8.15
N ALA A 112 5.02 4.80 7.74
CA ALA A 112 4.67 4.77 6.33
C ALA A 112 5.22 6.00 5.60
N ARG A 113 5.90 5.77 4.48
CA ARG A 113 6.48 6.81 3.63
C ARG A 113 5.51 7.22 2.55
N PHE A 114 5.44 8.53 2.27
CA PHE A 114 4.54 9.11 1.26
C PHE A 114 5.22 9.40 -0.06
N ASP A 115 6.54 9.22 -0.13
CA ASP A 115 7.40 9.36 -1.32
C ASP A 115 7.66 8.01 -2.03
N LEU A 116 6.95 6.96 -1.64
CA LEU A 116 6.89 5.70 -2.36
C LEU A 116 5.58 5.60 -3.13
N PHE A 117 5.67 5.18 -4.38
CA PHE A 117 4.53 5.15 -5.30
C PHE A 117 4.35 3.75 -5.89
N ASN A 118 3.11 3.43 -6.26
CA ASN A 118 2.80 2.19 -6.97
C ASN A 118 3.26 2.24 -8.44
N ARG A 119 3.03 1.18 -9.21
CA ARG A 119 3.42 1.07 -10.63
C ARG A 119 2.86 2.17 -11.55
N TYR A 120 1.79 2.85 -11.13
CA TYR A 120 1.20 3.99 -11.83
C TYR A 120 1.69 5.34 -11.30
N ASN A 121 2.72 5.36 -10.48
CA ASN A 121 3.19 6.53 -9.75
C ASN A 121 2.11 7.13 -8.84
N GLY A 122 1.20 6.32 -8.31
CA GLY A 122 0.15 6.75 -7.41
C GLY A 122 0.51 6.54 -5.94
N THR A 123 0.03 7.43 -5.08
CA THR A 123 0.05 7.26 -3.62
C THR A 123 -1.00 6.25 -3.18
N ALA A 124 -1.06 5.93 -1.87
CA ALA A 124 -2.11 5.08 -1.30
C ALA A 124 -3.52 5.69 -1.43
N LEU A 125 -3.63 7.03 -1.51
CA LEU A 125 -4.89 7.77 -1.58
C LEU A 125 -5.58 7.64 -2.94
N ILE A 126 -4.81 7.69 -4.04
CA ILE A 126 -5.34 7.70 -5.40
C ILE A 126 -6.23 6.48 -5.65
N PRO A 127 -5.77 5.21 -5.52
CA PRO A 127 -6.64 4.05 -5.72
C PRO A 127 -7.70 3.87 -4.62
N ALA A 128 -7.51 4.46 -3.44
CA ALA A 128 -8.57 4.49 -2.42
C ALA A 128 -9.77 5.35 -2.88
N CYS A 129 -9.50 6.48 -3.55
CA CYS A 129 -10.52 7.34 -4.15
C CYS A 129 -11.19 6.66 -5.35
N GLU A 130 -10.41 6.06 -6.27
CA GLU A 130 -10.91 5.26 -7.40
C GLU A 130 -11.97 4.25 -6.96
N ARG A 131 -11.67 3.49 -5.89
CA ARG A 131 -12.50 2.37 -5.44
C ARG A 131 -13.57 2.74 -4.43
N GLY A 132 -13.64 4.01 -4.04
CA GLY A 132 -14.67 4.49 -3.13
C GLY A 132 -14.48 4.04 -1.68
N HIS A 133 -13.24 3.93 -1.20
CA HIS A 133 -12.92 3.55 0.18
C HIS A 133 -12.98 4.76 1.13
N VAL A 134 -14.18 5.26 1.41
CA VAL A 134 -14.45 6.52 2.12
C VAL A 134 -13.65 6.65 3.42
N GLU A 135 -13.68 5.64 4.30
CA GLU A 135 -12.98 5.69 5.60
C GLU A 135 -11.45 5.75 5.44
N THR A 136 -10.93 5.03 4.45
CA THR A 136 -9.49 5.08 4.13
C THR A 136 -9.09 6.43 3.54
N VAL A 137 -9.91 6.98 2.65
CA VAL A 137 -9.71 8.34 2.11
C VAL A 137 -9.73 9.37 3.22
N LYS A 138 -10.71 9.31 4.13
CA LYS A 138 -10.82 10.22 5.26
C LYS A 138 -9.58 10.16 6.17
N LEU A 139 -9.07 8.96 6.45
CA LEU A 139 -7.87 8.78 7.26
C LEU A 139 -6.64 9.38 6.57
N LEU A 140 -6.41 9.03 5.29
CA LEU A 140 -5.25 9.49 4.52
C LEU A 140 -5.29 10.99 4.26
N ALA A 141 -6.44 11.54 3.88
CA ALA A 141 -6.60 12.96 3.59
C ALA A 141 -6.35 13.86 4.82
N ASN A 142 -6.66 13.37 6.02
CA ASN A 142 -6.39 14.09 7.27
C ASN A 142 -5.04 13.75 7.91
N THR A 143 -4.21 12.93 7.25
CA THR A 143 -2.86 12.62 7.72
C THR A 143 -1.92 13.80 7.45
N LYS A 144 -1.22 14.26 8.49
CA LYS A 144 -0.30 15.40 8.38
C LYS A 144 0.74 15.18 7.29
N ASN A 145 0.93 16.18 6.44
CA ASN A 145 1.88 16.19 5.33
C ASN A 145 1.63 15.10 4.25
N PHE A 146 0.45 14.52 4.21
CA PHE A 146 0.11 13.60 3.12
C PHE A 146 -0.02 14.37 1.80
N PRO A 147 0.55 13.89 0.67
CA PRO A 147 0.54 14.61 -0.61
C PRO A 147 -0.82 14.46 -1.33
N LEU A 148 -1.80 15.29 -0.94
CA LEU A 148 -3.18 15.24 -1.47
C LEU A 148 -3.24 15.46 -2.97
N ASP A 149 -2.38 16.38 -3.47
CA ASP A 149 -2.38 16.84 -4.85
C ASP A 149 -1.39 16.09 -5.75
N HIS A 150 -0.88 14.93 -5.28
CA HIS A 150 0.03 14.13 -6.09
C HIS A 150 -0.65 13.69 -7.38
N VAL A 151 0.09 13.84 -8.50
CA VAL A 151 -0.38 13.47 -9.85
C VAL A 151 0.27 12.17 -10.28
N ASN A 152 -0.53 11.20 -10.67
CA ASN A 152 -0.07 9.90 -11.16
C ASN A 152 0.39 9.94 -12.63
N ARG A 153 0.79 8.79 -13.20
CA ARG A 153 1.23 8.69 -14.60
C ARG A 153 0.12 8.95 -15.63
N LEU A 154 -1.13 8.93 -15.23
CA LEU A 154 -2.28 9.25 -16.09
C LEU A 154 -2.58 10.76 -16.11
N GLY A 155 -1.87 11.55 -15.31
CA GLY A 155 -2.14 12.97 -15.13
C GLY A 155 -3.24 13.26 -14.12
N TRP A 156 -3.59 12.30 -13.24
CA TRP A 156 -4.74 12.41 -12.35
C TRP A 156 -4.31 12.52 -10.89
N THR A 157 -4.96 13.41 -10.17
CA THR A 157 -4.94 13.50 -8.72
C THR A 157 -5.95 12.49 -8.12
N ALA A 158 -5.93 12.33 -6.79
CA ALA A 158 -6.92 11.54 -6.08
C ALA A 158 -8.36 12.06 -6.31
N LEU A 159 -8.54 13.39 -6.39
CA LEU A 159 -9.81 14.01 -6.72
C LEU A 159 -10.29 13.61 -8.12
N MET A 160 -9.39 13.66 -9.11
CA MET A 160 -9.72 13.24 -10.46
C MET A 160 -10.10 11.76 -10.56
N GLU A 161 -9.38 10.88 -9.88
CA GLU A 161 -9.71 9.45 -9.85
C GLU A 161 -11.14 9.22 -9.33
N ALA A 162 -11.55 9.93 -8.26
CA ALA A 162 -12.89 9.86 -7.73
C ALA A 162 -13.98 10.34 -8.73
N ILE A 163 -13.65 11.37 -9.53
CA ILE A 163 -14.57 11.95 -10.51
C ILE A 163 -14.60 11.12 -11.79
N ILE A 164 -13.42 10.75 -12.34
CA ILE A 164 -13.32 10.10 -13.65
C ILE A 164 -13.72 8.62 -13.58
N LEU A 165 -13.35 7.91 -12.53
CA LEU A 165 -13.59 6.47 -12.39
C LEU A 165 -14.76 6.14 -11.46
N GLY A 166 -15.18 7.11 -10.64
CA GLY A 166 -16.39 6.99 -9.81
C GLY A 166 -17.67 7.03 -10.63
N ASP A 167 -18.78 6.74 -9.99
CA ASP A 167 -20.13 6.72 -10.58
C ASP A 167 -21.02 7.92 -10.21
N GLY A 168 -20.45 8.90 -9.46
CA GLY A 168 -21.18 10.09 -8.98
C GLY A 168 -22.12 9.85 -7.80
N SER A 169 -22.19 8.63 -7.27
CA SER A 169 -23.04 8.27 -6.12
C SER A 169 -22.61 9.01 -4.83
N GLU A 170 -23.46 8.96 -3.80
CA GLU A 170 -23.20 9.58 -2.48
C GLU A 170 -21.81 9.26 -1.93
N LYS A 171 -21.35 8.04 -2.14
CA LYS A 171 -20.00 7.60 -1.74
C LYS A 171 -18.89 8.46 -2.37
N TYR A 172 -18.99 8.76 -3.68
CA TYR A 172 -18.01 9.60 -4.37
C TYR A 172 -18.19 11.08 -4.08
N GLN A 173 -19.41 11.55 -3.87
CA GLN A 173 -19.68 12.91 -3.37
C GLN A 173 -19.04 13.13 -2.02
N GLU A 174 -19.12 12.13 -1.11
CA GLU A 174 -18.47 12.19 0.19
C GLU A 174 -16.94 12.22 0.08
N ILE A 175 -16.36 11.42 -0.82
CA ILE A 175 -14.91 11.45 -1.10
C ILE A 175 -14.48 12.84 -1.59
N VAL A 176 -15.21 13.45 -2.53
CA VAL A 176 -14.91 14.80 -3.04
C VAL A 176 -14.99 15.82 -1.89
N ARG A 177 -16.00 15.73 -1.02
CA ARG A 177 -16.13 16.58 0.15
C ARG A 177 -14.96 16.44 1.12
N ILE A 178 -14.59 15.20 1.45
CA ILE A 178 -13.42 14.91 2.32
C ILE A 178 -12.13 15.51 1.76
N LEU A 179 -11.87 15.33 0.45
CA LEU A 179 -10.66 15.87 -0.18
C LEU A 179 -10.66 17.40 -0.17
N LYS A 180 -11.79 18.03 -0.49
CA LYS A 180 -11.98 19.48 -0.41
C LYS A 180 -11.72 20.00 0.99
N ASP A 181 -12.37 19.42 2.01
CA ASP A 181 -12.25 19.84 3.41
C ASP A 181 -10.83 19.65 3.96
N ALA A 182 -10.10 18.65 3.45
CA ALA A 182 -8.69 18.44 3.75
C ALA A 182 -7.73 19.41 3.01
N GLY A 183 -8.25 20.27 2.12
CA GLY A 183 -7.47 21.27 1.41
C GLY A 183 -6.85 20.79 0.09
N ALA A 184 -7.36 19.75 -0.53
CA ALA A 184 -6.94 19.36 -1.87
C ALA A 184 -7.29 20.47 -2.88
N LYS A 185 -6.41 20.70 -3.85
CA LYS A 185 -6.66 21.64 -4.95
C LYS A 185 -7.72 21.07 -5.89
N LEU A 186 -8.75 21.89 -6.17
CA LEU A 186 -9.90 21.46 -6.95
C LEU A 186 -9.77 21.75 -8.45
N ASP A 187 -8.68 22.38 -8.87
CA ASP A 187 -8.48 22.95 -10.21
C ASP A 187 -7.30 22.35 -10.98
N ILE A 188 -6.54 21.40 -10.42
CA ILE A 188 -5.41 20.77 -11.12
C ILE A 188 -5.95 20.02 -12.35
N PRO A 189 -5.57 20.42 -13.58
CA PRO A 189 -6.04 19.78 -14.81
C PRO A 189 -5.29 18.45 -15.07
N ASP A 190 -5.86 17.59 -15.89
CA ASP A 190 -5.16 16.44 -16.46
C ASP A 190 -4.17 16.85 -17.57
N PHE A 191 -3.45 15.88 -18.14
CA PHE A 191 -2.50 16.15 -19.23
C PHE A 191 -3.12 16.71 -20.51
N ASN A 192 -4.45 16.65 -20.67
CA ASN A 192 -5.18 17.24 -21.79
C ASN A 192 -5.70 18.66 -21.46
N GLY A 193 -5.40 19.16 -20.26
CA GLY A 193 -5.89 20.45 -19.78
C GLY A 193 -7.31 20.44 -19.27
N THR A 194 -7.94 19.26 -19.09
CA THR A 194 -9.33 19.13 -18.60
C THR A 194 -9.34 19.19 -17.07
N SER A 195 -10.06 20.14 -16.51
CA SER A 195 -10.16 20.30 -15.05
C SER A 195 -11.11 19.27 -14.40
N PRO A 196 -11.02 19.04 -13.07
CA PRO A 196 -11.97 18.21 -12.32
C PRO A 196 -13.42 18.65 -12.52
N LEU A 197 -13.68 19.97 -12.53
CA LEU A 197 -15.01 20.53 -12.79
C LEU A 197 -15.52 20.17 -14.20
N GLN A 198 -14.69 20.28 -15.23
CA GLN A 198 -15.06 19.91 -16.59
C GLN A 198 -15.37 18.42 -16.71
N HIS A 199 -14.59 17.55 -16.08
CA HIS A 199 -14.90 16.11 -16.02
C HIS A 199 -16.23 15.84 -15.32
N ALA A 200 -16.52 16.50 -14.19
CA ALA A 200 -17.80 16.36 -13.49
C ALA A 200 -18.99 16.83 -14.36
N GLN A 201 -18.83 17.93 -15.11
CA GLN A 201 -19.82 18.45 -16.06
C GLN A 201 -20.08 17.48 -17.21
N GLN A 202 -19.04 16.94 -17.84
CA GLN A 202 -19.14 15.96 -18.92
C GLN A 202 -19.88 14.68 -18.49
N ARG A 203 -19.74 14.31 -17.21
CA ARG A 203 -20.39 13.14 -16.61
C ARG A 203 -21.77 13.43 -16.03
N GLY A 204 -22.19 14.69 -15.97
CA GLY A 204 -23.49 15.10 -15.42
C GLY A 204 -23.61 14.91 -13.90
N PHE A 205 -22.49 14.98 -13.16
CA PHE A 205 -22.47 14.79 -11.70
C PHE A 205 -22.83 16.08 -10.96
N THR A 206 -24.11 16.42 -10.94
CA THR A 206 -24.64 17.70 -10.42
C THR A 206 -24.13 18.02 -9.01
N GLU A 207 -24.21 17.06 -8.08
CA GLU A 207 -23.79 17.28 -6.69
C GLU A 207 -22.27 17.51 -6.57
N ILE A 208 -21.48 16.80 -7.37
CA ILE A 208 -20.02 17.00 -7.42
C ILE A 208 -19.70 18.37 -8.03
N ILE A 209 -20.44 18.81 -9.07
CA ILE A 209 -20.28 20.15 -9.64
C ILE A 209 -20.51 21.23 -8.56
N VAL A 210 -21.58 21.11 -7.77
CA VAL A 210 -21.86 22.02 -6.65
C VAL A 210 -20.68 22.02 -5.67
N LEU A 211 -20.18 20.85 -5.26
CA LEU A 211 -19.05 20.74 -4.32
C LEU A 211 -17.77 21.42 -4.85
N LEU A 212 -17.54 21.38 -6.16
CA LEU A 212 -16.35 21.98 -6.78
C LEU A 212 -16.46 23.49 -7.02
N THR A 213 -17.66 24.07 -6.93
CA THR A 213 -17.91 25.48 -7.25
C THR A 213 -18.26 26.34 -6.02
N THR A 214 -18.55 25.73 -4.88
CA THR A 214 -18.81 26.39 -3.59
C THR A 214 -17.59 26.38 -2.70
#